data_252f8f6d3c400aa3332b52c507f97100
#
_entry.id   252f8f6d3c400aa3332b52c507f97100
#
_cell.length_a   1.000
_cell.length_b   1.000
_cell.length_c   1.000
_cell.angle_alpha   90.00
_cell.angle_beta   90.00
_cell.angle_gamma   90.00
#
_symmetry.space_group_name_H-M   'P 1'
#
loop_
_entity.id
_entity.type
_entity.pdbx_description
1 polymer ?
#
loop_
_entity_poly.entity_id
_entity_poly.type
_entity_poly.pdbx_seq_one_letter_code
_entity_poly.pdbx_strand_id
1 'polypeptide(L)'
;MKRYLDARACDILMPDLQRMGGITGYLKAVDLCEAYQTPVSSHLFVEASGPVLAAAPHGVILEHMDWWETLFADRLAIVDGTVVLPDRPGIGLGLDRAALTRYRV
;
A
#
# COMPACT_ATOMS: atom_id res chain seq x y z
N MET A 1 6.39 12.56 -9.37
CA MET A 1 5.91 13.01 -8.05
C MET A 1 6.41 14.39 -7.67
N LYS A 2 7.73 14.64 -7.59
CA LYS A 2 8.26 15.96 -7.18
C LYS A 2 7.56 17.14 -7.85
N ARG A 3 7.34 17.09 -9.18
CA ARG A 3 6.66 18.18 -9.92
C ARG A 3 5.24 18.47 -9.42
N TYR A 4 4.48 17.47 -8.97
CA TYR A 4 3.15 17.69 -8.39
C TYR A 4 3.24 18.37 -7.03
N LEU A 5 4.22 17.98 -6.23
CA LEU A 5 4.47 18.58 -4.92
C LEU A 5 4.98 20.01 -5.06
N ASP A 6 5.93 20.27 -5.97
CA ASP A 6 6.41 21.64 -6.28
C ASP A 6 5.25 22.57 -6.71
N ALA A 7 4.34 22.05 -7.51
CA ALA A 7 3.19 22.79 -8.01
C ALA A 7 2.01 22.85 -7.01
N ARG A 8 2.08 22.18 -5.86
CA ARG A 8 0.97 21.99 -4.91
C ARG A 8 -0.31 21.55 -5.62
N ALA A 9 -0.18 20.58 -6.53
CA ALA A 9 -1.24 20.16 -7.42
C ALA A 9 -2.16 19.07 -6.85
N CYS A 10 -1.90 18.61 -5.63
CA CYS A 10 -2.73 17.62 -4.92
C CYS A 10 -2.68 17.85 -3.41
N ASP A 11 -3.78 17.55 -2.75
CA ASP A 11 -3.91 17.61 -1.28
C ASP A 11 -3.41 16.33 -0.62
N ILE A 12 -3.52 15.20 -1.32
CA ILE A 12 -3.02 13.89 -0.90
C ILE A 12 -2.31 13.25 -2.10
N LEU A 13 -1.08 12.80 -1.91
CA LEU A 13 -0.37 12.06 -2.95
C LEU A 13 -0.66 10.56 -2.82
N MET A 14 -0.92 9.90 -3.94
CA MET A 14 -1.32 8.50 -4.02
C MET A 14 -0.31 7.68 -4.84
N PRO A 15 0.85 7.32 -4.27
CA PRO A 15 1.85 6.52 -4.96
C PRO A 15 1.43 5.06 -5.08
N ASP A 16 1.77 4.44 -6.20
CA ASP A 16 1.55 3.03 -6.47
C ASP A 16 2.81 2.23 -6.13
N LEU A 17 2.71 1.29 -5.19
CA LEU A 17 3.83 0.51 -4.70
C LEU A 17 4.49 -0.32 -5.83
N GLN A 18 3.70 -0.87 -6.75
CA GLN A 18 4.23 -1.68 -7.86
C GLN A 18 4.98 -0.80 -8.88
N ARG A 19 4.38 0.34 -9.26
CA ARG A 19 4.98 1.28 -10.23
C ARG A 19 6.19 2.01 -9.69
N MET A 20 6.30 2.10 -8.36
CA MET A 20 7.45 2.69 -7.67
C MET A 20 8.65 1.74 -7.53
N GLY A 21 8.53 0.50 -8.00
CA GLY A 21 9.57 -0.52 -7.86
C GLY A 21 9.63 -1.16 -6.48
N GLY A 22 8.49 -1.24 -5.80
CA GLY A 22 8.32 -1.90 -4.50
C GLY A 22 8.49 -0.98 -3.30
N ILE A 23 8.66 -1.60 -2.14
CA ILE A 23 8.66 -0.93 -0.82
C ILE A 23 9.70 0.20 -0.75
N THR A 24 10.93 -0.05 -1.19
CA THR A 24 12.00 0.96 -1.13
C THR A 24 11.67 2.21 -1.95
N GLY A 25 11.08 2.04 -3.13
CA GLY A 25 10.65 3.15 -3.96
C GLY A 25 9.50 3.92 -3.35
N TYR A 26 8.55 3.20 -2.77
CA TYR A 26 7.40 3.80 -2.08
C TYR A 26 7.85 4.63 -0.87
N LEU A 27 8.73 4.11 -0.03
CA LEU A 27 9.25 4.84 1.14
C LEU A 27 9.97 6.13 0.76
N LYS A 28 10.74 6.14 -0.34
CA LYS A 28 11.32 7.40 -0.85
C LYS A 28 10.26 8.44 -1.26
N ALA A 29 9.11 7.98 -1.73
CA ALA A 29 7.99 8.87 -2.02
C ALA A 29 7.34 9.39 -0.74
N VAL A 30 7.21 8.54 0.29
CA VAL A 30 6.73 8.92 1.63
C VAL A 30 7.63 10.01 2.21
N ASP A 31 8.95 9.79 2.25
CA ASP A 31 9.93 10.77 2.76
C ASP A 31 9.83 12.11 2.02
N LEU A 32 9.66 12.05 0.69
CA LEU A 32 9.49 13.25 -0.13
C LEU A 32 8.19 13.99 0.23
N CYS A 33 7.09 13.27 0.40
CA CYS A 33 5.80 13.85 0.79
C CYS A 33 5.85 14.48 2.18
N GLU A 34 6.55 13.85 3.11
CA GLU A 34 6.78 14.40 4.45
C GLU A 34 7.49 15.76 4.37
N ALA A 35 8.57 15.86 3.58
CA ALA A 35 9.30 17.11 3.37
C ALA A 35 8.42 18.23 2.80
N TYR A 36 7.37 17.90 2.04
CA TYR A 36 6.40 18.85 1.47
C TYR A 36 5.14 18.99 2.33
N GLN A 37 5.06 18.32 3.48
CA GLN A 37 3.89 18.31 4.35
C GLN A 37 2.59 17.87 3.62
N THR A 38 2.74 16.94 2.68
CA THR A 38 1.63 16.40 1.87
C THR A 38 1.29 15.01 2.39
N PRO A 39 0.04 14.75 2.81
CA PRO A 39 -0.40 13.42 3.22
C PRO A 39 -0.27 12.37 2.11
N VAL A 40 -0.13 11.11 2.51
CA VAL A 40 0.03 9.98 1.58
C VAL A 40 -1.13 9.00 1.72
N SER A 41 -1.64 8.55 0.58
CA SER A 41 -2.55 7.42 0.44
C SER A 41 -1.82 6.27 -0.26
N SER A 42 -2.44 5.08 -0.32
CA SER A 42 -1.99 4.02 -1.22
C SER A 42 -2.76 4.05 -2.53
N HIS A 43 -2.19 3.47 -3.58
CA HIS A 43 -2.88 3.11 -4.80
C HIS A 43 -2.81 1.60 -4.96
N LEU A 44 -3.96 0.93 -4.94
CA LEU A 44 -4.11 -0.52 -5.10
C LEU A 44 -3.23 -1.38 -4.17
N PHE A 45 -3.25 -2.68 -4.41
CA PHE A 45 -2.38 -3.67 -3.81
C PHE A 45 -2.31 -3.57 -2.28
N VAL A 46 -3.49 -3.58 -1.67
CA VAL A 46 -3.72 -3.34 -0.24
C VAL A 46 -2.88 -4.24 0.67
N GLU A 47 -2.66 -5.48 0.27
CA GLU A 47 -1.94 -6.50 1.03
C GLU A 47 -0.49 -6.12 1.31
N ALA A 48 0.17 -5.48 0.35
CA ALA A 48 1.54 -5.02 0.50
C ALA A 48 1.63 -3.53 0.85
N SER A 49 0.70 -2.72 0.34
CA SER A 49 0.67 -1.27 0.60
C SER A 49 0.26 -0.95 2.04
N GLY A 50 -0.61 -1.76 2.65
CA GLY A 50 -1.13 -1.55 4.00
C GLY A 50 -0.03 -1.41 5.06
N PRO A 51 0.86 -2.41 5.24
CA PRO A 51 1.94 -2.32 6.20
C PRO A 51 2.91 -1.16 5.96
N VAL A 52 3.16 -0.84 4.67
CA VAL A 52 4.09 0.25 4.31
C VAL A 52 3.45 1.62 4.59
N LEU A 53 2.16 1.78 4.27
CA LEU A 53 1.42 2.99 4.58
C LEU A 53 1.26 3.20 6.08
N ALA A 54 1.02 2.13 6.85
CA ALA A 54 0.93 2.19 8.30
C ALA A 54 2.25 2.65 8.97
N ALA A 55 3.39 2.41 8.31
CA ALA A 55 4.69 2.91 8.75
C ALA A 55 4.95 4.38 8.36
N ALA A 56 4.10 4.98 7.51
CA ALA A 56 4.23 6.37 7.09
C ALA A 56 3.59 7.31 8.14
N PRO A 57 4.34 8.26 8.74
CA PRO A 57 3.81 9.14 9.80
C PRO A 57 2.59 9.97 9.37
N HIS A 58 2.46 10.23 8.06
CA HIS A 58 1.40 11.02 7.44
C HIS A 58 0.55 10.21 6.45
N GLY A 59 0.55 8.88 6.61
CA GLY A 59 -0.36 7.98 5.90
C GLY A 59 -1.80 8.19 6.38
N VAL A 60 -2.74 8.38 5.44
CA VAL A 60 -4.12 8.76 5.80
C VAL A 60 -5.19 7.80 5.29
N ILE A 61 -5.08 7.30 4.08
CA ILE A 61 -6.11 6.45 3.45
C ILE A 61 -5.44 5.28 2.73
N LEU A 62 -5.96 4.08 2.98
CA LEU A 62 -5.61 2.87 2.25
C LEU A 62 -6.70 2.60 1.21
N GLU A 63 -6.34 2.61 -0.08
CA GLU A 63 -7.27 2.20 -1.12
C GLU A 63 -7.46 0.69 -1.08
N HIS A 64 -8.67 0.24 -0.81
CA HIS A 64 -9.01 -1.18 -0.74
C HIS A 64 -9.64 -1.65 -2.05
N MET A 65 -9.01 -2.66 -2.66
CA MET A 65 -9.53 -3.42 -3.81
C MET A 65 -9.23 -4.90 -3.56
N ASP A 66 -10.21 -5.75 -3.72
CA ASP A 66 -10.15 -7.18 -3.44
C ASP A 66 -9.55 -8.04 -4.57
N TRP A 67 -8.97 -7.42 -5.58
CA TRP A 67 -8.52 -8.09 -6.80
C TRP A 67 -7.47 -9.17 -6.57
N TRP A 68 -6.62 -8.99 -5.56
CA TRP A 68 -5.50 -9.87 -5.26
C TRP A 68 -5.77 -10.84 -4.11
N GLU A 69 -6.89 -10.70 -3.39
CA GLU A 69 -7.23 -11.53 -2.24
C GLU A 69 -7.17 -13.03 -2.53
N THR A 70 -7.52 -13.42 -3.76
CA THR A 70 -7.50 -14.82 -4.19
C THR A 70 -6.10 -15.45 -4.23
N LEU A 71 -5.04 -14.64 -4.18
CA LEU A 71 -3.66 -15.12 -4.15
C LEU A 71 -3.15 -15.40 -2.74
N PHE A 72 -3.93 -15.03 -1.72
CA PHE A 72 -3.54 -15.16 -0.32
C PHE A 72 -4.39 -16.22 0.40
N ALA A 73 -3.76 -16.94 1.32
CA ALA A 73 -4.43 -17.91 2.19
C ALA A 73 -5.27 -17.22 3.27
N ASP A 74 -4.88 -16.02 3.64
CA ASP A 74 -5.57 -15.18 4.62
C ASP A 74 -6.07 -13.90 3.93
N ARG A 75 -7.14 -13.31 4.46
CA ARG A 75 -7.66 -12.01 4.02
C ARG A 75 -7.42 -10.95 5.08
N LEU A 76 -7.27 -9.71 4.62
CA LEU A 76 -7.26 -8.56 5.53
C LEU A 76 -8.66 -8.35 6.11
N ALA A 77 -8.73 -8.21 7.43
CA ALA A 77 -9.98 -7.86 8.09
C ALA A 77 -10.23 -6.35 7.98
N ILE A 78 -11.48 -5.98 7.69
CA ILE A 78 -11.94 -4.60 7.73
C ILE A 78 -12.94 -4.47 8.86
N VAL A 79 -12.64 -3.62 9.82
CA VAL A 79 -13.51 -3.36 10.98
C VAL A 79 -13.79 -1.87 11.02
N ASP A 80 -15.04 -1.50 10.98
CA ASP A 80 -15.49 -0.10 11.01
C ASP A 80 -14.74 0.83 10.03
N GLY A 81 -14.53 0.34 8.80
CA GLY A 81 -13.83 1.08 7.75
C GLY A 81 -12.30 1.12 7.91
N THR A 82 -11.76 0.42 8.88
CA THR A 82 -10.32 0.32 9.13
C THR A 82 -9.79 -1.06 8.78
N VAL A 83 -8.71 -1.12 8.01
CA VAL A 83 -8.00 -2.36 7.73
C VAL A 83 -7.17 -2.75 8.94
N VAL A 84 -7.39 -3.97 9.44
CA VAL A 84 -6.62 -4.54 10.55
C VAL A 84 -5.43 -5.31 9.97
N LEU A 85 -4.23 -4.81 10.19
CA LEU A 85 -3.02 -5.46 9.72
C LEU A 85 -2.65 -6.64 10.63
N PRO A 86 -2.26 -7.81 10.06
CA PRO A 86 -1.81 -8.94 10.85
C PRO A 86 -0.50 -8.65 11.58
N ASP A 87 -0.40 -9.03 12.85
CA ASP A 87 0.85 -8.97 13.62
C ASP A 87 1.74 -10.18 13.31
N ARG A 88 2.26 -10.21 12.10
CA ARG A 88 3.14 -11.28 11.58
C ARG A 88 4.25 -10.67 10.72
N PRO A 89 5.44 -11.31 10.61
CA PRO A 89 6.53 -10.82 9.78
C PRO A 89 6.17 -10.63 8.30
N GLY A 90 6.85 -9.71 7.63
CA GLY A 90 6.63 -9.37 6.23
C GLY A 90 5.34 -8.56 6.06
N ILE A 91 4.54 -8.91 5.05
CA ILE A 91 3.20 -8.32 4.85
C ILE A 91 2.14 -8.94 5.76
N GLY A 92 2.53 -9.93 6.57
CA GLY A 92 1.64 -10.62 7.50
C GLY A 92 0.67 -11.63 6.87
N LEU A 93 0.66 -11.77 5.54
CA LEU A 93 -0.22 -12.67 4.81
C LEU A 93 0.57 -13.81 4.15
N GLY A 94 0.00 -15.01 4.19
CA GLY A 94 0.54 -16.17 3.47
C GLY A 94 0.01 -16.24 2.05
N LEU A 95 0.85 -16.64 1.08
CA LEU A 95 0.41 -16.90 -0.29
C LEU A 95 -0.30 -18.26 -0.39
N ASP A 96 -1.41 -18.31 -1.11
CA ASP A 96 -2.08 -19.56 -1.47
C ASP A 96 -1.35 -20.23 -2.65
N ARG A 97 -0.70 -21.37 -2.36
CA ARG A 97 0.07 -22.12 -3.36
C ARG A 97 -0.80 -22.69 -4.47
N ALA A 98 -2.03 -23.08 -4.18
CA ALA A 98 -2.96 -23.61 -5.16
C ALA A 98 -3.41 -22.49 -6.11
N ALA A 99 -3.73 -21.31 -5.57
CA ALA A 99 -4.04 -20.13 -6.38
C ALA A 99 -2.86 -19.72 -7.26
N LEU A 100 -1.65 -19.67 -6.71
CA LEU A 100 -0.45 -19.35 -7.49
C LEU A 100 -0.22 -20.33 -8.64
N THR A 101 -0.47 -21.64 -8.41
CA THR A 101 -0.36 -22.66 -9.46
C THR A 101 -1.44 -22.46 -10.54
N ARG A 102 -2.67 -22.14 -10.13
CA ARG A 102 -3.80 -21.89 -11.02
C ARG A 102 -3.57 -20.70 -11.95
N TYR A 103 -2.96 -19.63 -11.45
CA TYR A 103 -2.75 -18.38 -12.21
C TYR A 103 -1.34 -18.26 -12.81
N ARG A 104 -0.56 -19.33 -12.71
CA ARG A 104 0.78 -19.37 -13.32
C ARG A 104 0.64 -19.46 -14.85
N VAL A 105 1.23 -18.50 -15.55
CA VAL A 105 1.34 -18.44 -17.01
C VAL A 105 2.62 -19.13 -17.46
#